data_d1171984698a691feaee2696fb4fa61c
#
_entry.id   d1171984698a691feaee2696fb4fa61c
#
_cell.length_a   1.000
_cell.length_b   1.000
_cell.length_c   1.000
_cell.angle_alpha   90.00
_cell.angle_beta   90.00
_cell.angle_gamma   90.00
#
_symmetry.space_group_name_H-M   'P 1'
#
loop_
_entity.id
_entity.type
_entity.pdbx_description
1 polymer ?
#
loop_
_entity_poly.entity_id
_entity_poly.type
_entity_poly.pdbx_seq_one_letter_code
_entity_poly.pdbx_strand_id
1 'polypeptide(L)'
;AGVYCNRLKIGMKLDADPTVIYPVTKGKPLGRRILRSELNSDNGYNTYRRAGLPDGPIANPGREAIAAVLNPERHEYLYFVADGTGGHVFASTLA
;
A
#
# COMPACT_ATOMS: atom_id res chain seq x y z
N ALA A 1 -1.35 1.53 -8.67
CA ALA A 1 -2.48 0.56 -8.72
C ALA A 1 -2.04 -0.79 -9.27
N GLY A 2 -1.30 -0.81 -10.39
CA GLY A 2 -0.87 -2.05 -11.01
C GLY A 2 -0.04 -2.96 -10.11
N VAL A 3 0.86 -2.38 -9.32
CA VAL A 3 1.70 -3.14 -8.38
C VAL A 3 0.83 -3.83 -7.33
N TYR A 4 -0.11 -3.11 -6.73
CA TYR A 4 -1.01 -3.70 -5.73
C TYR A 4 -1.91 -4.78 -6.32
N CYS A 5 -2.43 -4.56 -7.53
CA CYS A 5 -3.21 -5.57 -8.23
C CYS A 5 -2.39 -6.83 -8.48
N ASN A 6 -1.12 -6.68 -8.88
CA ASN A 6 -0.22 -7.81 -9.11
C ASN A 6 0.06 -8.57 -7.82
N ARG A 7 0.29 -7.86 -6.71
CA ARG A 7 0.50 -8.48 -5.40
C ARG A 7 -0.73 -9.28 -4.95
N LEU A 8 -1.91 -8.73 -5.13
CA LEU A 8 -3.16 -9.42 -4.78
C LEU A 8 -3.36 -10.71 -5.59
N LYS A 9 -3.01 -10.70 -6.88
CA LYS A 9 -3.16 -11.87 -7.76
C LYS A 9 -2.33 -13.07 -7.32
N ILE A 10 -1.15 -12.82 -6.74
CA ILE A 10 -0.25 -13.91 -6.32
C ILE A 10 -0.32 -14.19 -4.82
N GLY A 11 -1.25 -13.57 -4.10
CA GLY A 11 -1.38 -13.74 -2.65
C GLY A 11 -0.30 -13.06 -1.83
N MET A 12 0.40 -12.10 -2.40
CA MET A 12 1.46 -11.33 -1.72
C MET A 12 0.84 -10.28 -0.80
N LYS A 13 1.48 -10.03 0.35
CA LYS A 13 1.09 -8.94 1.24
C LYS A 13 1.30 -7.60 0.55
N LEU A 14 0.40 -6.65 0.77
CA LEU A 14 0.52 -5.32 0.16
C LEU A 14 1.68 -4.49 0.73
N ASP A 15 2.06 -4.72 1.99
CA ASP A 15 3.18 -4.04 2.66
C ASP A 15 3.13 -2.52 2.49
N ALA A 16 1.97 -1.94 2.76
CA ALA A 16 1.73 -0.51 2.55
C ALA A 16 1.70 0.26 3.87
N ASP A 17 2.58 1.24 4.04
CA ASP A 17 2.66 2.06 5.26
C ASP A 17 1.33 2.70 5.66
N PRO A 18 0.53 3.25 4.74
CA PRO A 18 -0.77 3.84 5.11
C PRO A 18 -1.68 2.89 5.87
N THR A 19 -1.58 1.58 5.64
CA THR A 19 -2.41 0.59 6.34
C THR A 19 -1.97 0.39 7.79
N VAL A 20 -0.73 0.74 8.14
CA VAL A 20 -0.23 0.74 9.51
C VAL A 20 -0.62 2.05 10.21
N ILE A 21 -0.54 3.16 9.49
CA ILE A 21 -0.78 4.50 10.02
C ILE A 21 -2.26 4.72 10.34
N TYR A 22 -3.17 4.28 9.47
CA TYR A 22 -4.60 4.55 9.61
C TYR A 22 -5.19 4.11 10.95
N PRO A 23 -4.95 2.89 11.47
CA PRO A 23 -5.49 2.49 12.76
C PRO A 23 -5.02 3.37 13.94
N VAL A 24 -3.84 3.98 13.81
CA VAL A 24 -3.27 4.85 14.83
C VAL A 24 -3.87 6.25 14.77
N THR A 25 -3.99 6.82 13.56
CA THR A 25 -4.34 8.25 13.38
C THR A 25 -5.77 8.48 12.93
N LYS A 26 -6.47 7.44 12.43
CA LYS A 26 -7.83 7.55 11.88
C LYS A 26 -7.95 8.59 10.75
N GLY A 27 -6.91 8.68 9.93
CA GLY A 27 -6.91 9.56 8.76
C GLY A 27 -6.15 10.87 8.93
N LYS A 28 -5.59 11.14 10.12
CA LYS A 28 -4.75 12.32 10.36
C LYS A 28 -3.29 12.04 10.04
N PRO A 29 -2.48 13.06 9.69
CA PRO A 29 -1.05 12.85 9.49
C PRO A 29 -0.37 12.32 10.76
N LEU A 30 0.54 11.34 10.59
CA LEU A 30 1.22 10.75 11.72
C LEU A 30 2.24 11.71 12.37
N GLY A 31 2.95 12.50 11.56
CA GLY A 31 3.90 13.50 12.05
C GLY A 31 5.19 12.93 12.65
N ARG A 32 5.40 11.63 12.60
CA ARG A 32 6.59 10.94 13.12
C ARG A 32 6.83 9.65 12.38
N ARG A 33 7.94 8.97 12.67
CA ARG A 33 8.21 7.64 12.12
C ARG A 33 7.24 6.60 12.68
N ILE A 34 6.96 5.58 11.88
CA ILE A 34 6.19 4.43 12.32
C ILE A 34 7.05 3.62 13.30
N LEU A 35 6.48 3.28 14.46
CA LEU A 35 7.16 2.47 15.46
C LEU A 35 7.15 0.99 15.06
N ARG A 36 8.17 0.24 15.47
CA ARG A 36 8.23 -1.20 15.20
C ARG A 36 7.02 -1.95 15.78
N SER A 37 6.55 -1.55 16.95
CA SER A 37 5.35 -2.12 17.57
C SER A 37 4.10 -1.90 16.70
N GLU A 38 4.02 -0.77 16.01
CA GLU A 38 2.92 -0.48 15.09
C GLU A 38 3.02 -1.33 13.83
N LEU A 39 4.23 -1.53 13.29
CA LEU A 39 4.45 -2.41 12.14
C LEU A 39 4.10 -3.87 12.44
N ASN A 40 4.23 -4.29 13.68
CA ASN A 40 3.95 -5.66 14.12
C ASN A 40 2.52 -5.84 14.64
N SER A 41 1.70 -4.79 14.66
CA SER A 41 0.32 -4.85 15.14
C SER A 41 -0.55 -5.67 14.19
N ASP A 42 -1.30 -6.64 14.73
CA ASP A 42 -2.24 -7.47 13.97
C ASP A 42 -3.66 -6.97 14.18
N ASN A 43 -4.06 -5.94 13.43
CA ASN A 43 -5.32 -5.24 13.65
C ASN A 43 -6.30 -5.31 12.45
N GLY A 44 -6.05 -6.16 11.47
CA GLY A 44 -6.92 -6.28 10.29
C GLY A 44 -6.66 -5.26 9.19
N TYR A 45 -6.09 -4.10 9.51
CA TYR A 45 -5.67 -3.10 8.51
C TYR A 45 -4.23 -3.29 8.08
N ASN A 46 -3.38 -3.82 8.95
CA ASN A 46 -1.93 -3.90 8.72
C ASN A 46 -1.58 -4.92 7.63
N THR A 47 -1.27 -4.45 6.44
CA THR A 47 -0.93 -5.31 5.30
C THR A 47 0.50 -5.88 5.37
N TYR A 48 1.31 -5.50 6.36
CA TYR A 48 2.57 -6.19 6.65
C TYR A 48 2.34 -7.51 7.39
N ARG A 49 1.21 -7.64 8.07
CA ARG A 49 0.87 -8.84 8.86
C ARG A 49 -0.08 -9.78 8.14
N ARG A 50 -0.90 -9.26 7.24
CA ARG A 50 -1.93 -10.03 6.53
C ARG A 50 -1.84 -9.83 5.03
N ALA A 51 -2.02 -10.91 4.26
CA ALA A 51 -2.18 -10.83 2.83
C ALA A 51 -3.58 -10.29 2.48
N GLY A 52 -3.72 -9.68 1.32
CA GLY A 52 -4.98 -9.15 0.83
C GLY A 52 -5.24 -7.71 1.23
N LEU A 53 -6.47 -7.28 1.05
CA LEU A 53 -6.91 -5.91 1.34
C LEU A 53 -7.08 -5.67 2.84
N PRO A 54 -6.93 -4.41 3.32
CA PRO A 54 -7.29 -4.08 4.70
C PRO A 54 -8.79 -4.26 4.95
N ASP A 55 -9.18 -4.35 6.22
CA ASP A 55 -10.56 -4.61 6.62
C ASP A 55 -11.57 -3.55 6.14
N GLY A 56 -11.11 -2.36 5.83
CA GLY A 56 -11.98 -1.29 5.34
C GLY A 56 -11.20 -0.20 4.63
N PRO A 57 -11.88 0.78 4.04
CA PRO A 57 -11.22 1.90 3.36
C PRO A 57 -10.40 2.73 4.35
N ILE A 58 -9.27 3.26 3.87
CA ILE A 58 -8.35 4.07 4.68
C ILE A 58 -8.11 5.47 4.10
N ALA A 59 -8.69 5.77 2.94
CA ALA A 59 -8.49 7.05 2.26
C ALA A 59 -9.70 7.39 1.40
N ASN A 60 -9.75 8.66 0.99
CA ASN A 60 -10.75 9.15 0.05
C ASN A 60 -10.08 9.34 -1.31
N PRO A 61 -10.13 8.33 -2.21
CA PRO A 61 -9.44 8.43 -3.50
C PRO A 61 -10.09 9.45 -4.42
N GLY A 62 -9.25 10.16 -5.18
CA GLY A 62 -9.73 11.05 -6.22
C GLY A 62 -10.10 10.28 -7.50
N ARG A 63 -10.59 11.02 -8.50
CA ARG A 63 -11.03 10.45 -9.78
C ARG A 63 -9.93 9.62 -10.46
N GLU A 64 -8.70 10.14 -10.52
CA GLU A 64 -7.59 9.47 -11.19
C GLU A 64 -7.19 8.17 -10.48
N ALA A 65 -7.22 8.16 -9.15
CA ALA A 65 -6.91 6.95 -8.39
C ALA A 65 -7.96 5.88 -8.62
N ILE A 66 -9.24 6.24 -8.65
CA ILE A 66 -10.34 5.31 -8.94
C ILE A 66 -10.22 4.76 -10.36
N ALA A 67 -9.95 5.62 -11.34
CA ALA A 67 -9.78 5.21 -12.73
C ALA A 67 -8.59 4.24 -12.87
N ALA A 68 -7.50 4.46 -12.14
CA ALA A 68 -6.32 3.60 -12.19
C ALA A 68 -6.62 2.19 -11.66
N VAL A 69 -7.49 2.06 -10.66
CA VAL A 69 -7.89 0.76 -10.13
C VAL A 69 -8.82 0.02 -11.08
N LEU A 70 -9.74 0.74 -11.72
CA LEU A 70 -10.69 0.15 -12.68
C LEU A 70 -10.01 -0.30 -13.98
N ASN A 71 -8.91 0.36 -14.36
CA ASN A 71 -8.17 0.06 -15.57
C ASN A 71 -6.66 0.15 -15.30
N PRO A 72 -6.10 -0.75 -14.48
CA PRO A 72 -4.69 -0.68 -14.10
C PRO A 72 -3.76 -0.99 -15.28
N GLU A 73 -2.58 -0.40 -15.27
CA GLU A 73 -1.54 -0.73 -16.24
C GLU A 73 -1.16 -2.20 -16.14
N ARG A 74 -0.96 -2.84 -17.30
CA ARG A 74 -0.57 -4.24 -17.37
C ARG A 74 0.94 -4.36 -17.35
N HIS A 75 1.47 -4.94 -16.28
CA HIS A 75 2.90 -5.24 -16.13
C HIS A 75 3.06 -6.31 -15.03
N GLU A 76 4.29 -6.74 -14.81
CA GLU A 76 4.61 -7.75 -13.81
C GLU A 76 5.36 -7.14 -12.61
N TYR A 77 5.32 -5.83 -12.44
CA TYR A 77 6.00 -5.17 -11.33
C TYR A 77 5.33 -5.50 -10.00
N LEU A 78 6.15 -5.86 -9.02
CA LEU A 78 5.73 -6.18 -7.65
C LEU A 78 6.27 -5.18 -6.63
N TYR A 79 7.21 -4.32 -7.02
CA TYR A 79 7.88 -3.39 -6.14
C TYR A 79 7.93 -2.00 -6.75
N PHE A 80 7.89 -0.99 -5.90
CA PHE A 80 8.07 0.40 -6.31
C PHE A 80 8.76 1.18 -5.20
N VAL A 81 9.53 2.21 -5.58
CA VAL A 81 10.24 3.10 -4.68
C VAL A 81 10.06 4.52 -5.18
N ALA A 82 9.81 5.48 -4.28
CA ALA A 82 9.74 6.89 -4.64
C ALA A 82 11.10 7.36 -5.18
N ASP A 83 11.07 8.08 -6.31
CA ASP A 83 12.30 8.55 -6.97
C ASP A 83 12.77 9.94 -6.51
N GLY A 84 12.06 10.55 -5.56
CA GLY A 84 12.39 11.87 -5.04
C GLY A 84 11.82 13.04 -5.84
N THR A 85 11.14 12.76 -6.97
CA THR A 85 10.58 13.81 -7.84
C THR A 85 9.04 13.75 -7.91
N GLY A 86 8.40 13.00 -6.99
CA GLY A 86 6.95 12.79 -7.00
C GLY A 86 6.52 11.57 -7.78
N GLY A 87 7.44 10.91 -8.51
CA GLY A 87 7.17 9.65 -9.21
C GLY A 87 7.75 8.44 -8.49
N HIS A 88 7.71 7.29 -9.17
CA HIS A 88 8.18 6.02 -8.62
C HIS A 88 9.02 5.25 -9.65
N VAL A 89 9.92 4.43 -9.13
CA VAL A 89 10.67 3.45 -9.92
C VAL A 89 10.09 2.07 -9.61
N PHE A 90 9.90 1.26 -10.65
CA PHE A 90 9.23 -0.04 -10.52
C PHE A 90 10.18 -1.19 -10.83
N ALA A 91 9.95 -2.34 -10.20
CA ALA A 91 10.74 -3.55 -10.41
C ALA A 91 9.91 -4.81 -10.18
N SER A 92 10.31 -5.91 -10.86
CA SER A 92 9.67 -7.23 -10.68
C SER A 92 10.28 -7.99 -9.50
N THR A 93 11.48 -7.62 -9.08
CA THR A 93 12.20 -8.26 -7.97
C THR A 93 12.66 -7.22 -6.98
N LEU A 94 12.99 -7.67 -5.76
CA LEU A 94 13.45 -6.78 -4.70
C LEU A 94 14.87 -6.24 -4.93
N ALA A 95 15.64 -6.91 -5.73
CA ALA A 95 17.03 -6.52 -6.02
C ALA A 95 17.16 -5.26 -6.85
#